data_c90537feacc25d8d6dc74622cdb224c1
#
_entry.id   c90537feacc25d8d6dc74622cdb224c1
#
_cell.length_a   1.000
_cell.length_b   1.000
_cell.length_c   1.000
_cell.angle_alpha   90.00
_cell.angle_beta   90.00
_cell.angle_gamma   90.00
#
_symmetry.space_group_name_H-M   'P 1'
#
loop_
_entity.id
_entity.type
_entity.pdbx_description
1 polymer ?
#
loop_
_entity_poly.entity_id
_entity_poly.type
_entity_poly.pdbx_seq_one_letter_code
_entity_poly.pdbx_strand_id
1 'polypeptide(L)'
;VRTEDGKELDKDGTPTFKAFPEGKVDWYTDAGFLRYSANCLACHGPDGLGSTYAPSLVDALKTLSYGDFLSTVAGGKKNVSASQDLVMPALGTNKNVMCYIDAIYVYLRARADGAVGRGRPENQDPKPAAYSKAEDECMG
;
A
#
# COMPACT_ATOMS: atom_id res chain seq x y z
N VAL A 1 -2.78 -1.89 18.19
CA VAL A 1 -3.73 -3.00 18.36
C VAL A 1 -3.80 -3.81 17.07
N ARG A 2 -3.66 -5.11 17.19
CA ARG A 2 -3.72 -6.01 16.04
C ARG A 2 -5.14 -6.57 15.89
N THR A 3 -5.66 -6.54 14.66
CA THR A 3 -6.94 -7.19 14.34
C THR A 3 -6.73 -8.68 14.06
N GLU A 4 -7.83 -9.44 13.97
CA GLU A 4 -7.77 -10.89 13.73
C GLU A 4 -7.11 -11.26 12.39
N ASP A 5 -7.25 -10.41 11.37
CA ASP A 5 -6.66 -10.63 10.05
C ASP A 5 -5.20 -10.17 9.94
N GLY A 6 -4.61 -9.75 11.05
CA GLY A 6 -3.20 -9.35 11.11
C GLY A 6 -2.92 -7.87 10.85
N LYS A 7 -3.97 -7.07 10.64
CA LYS A 7 -3.80 -5.63 10.45
C LYS A 7 -3.44 -4.98 11.77
N GLU A 8 -2.38 -4.18 11.77
CA GLU A 8 -2.02 -3.34 12.92
C GLU A 8 -2.73 -2.00 12.82
N LEU A 9 -3.25 -1.51 13.93
CA LEU A 9 -3.90 -0.20 13.99
C LEU A 9 -3.18 0.67 15.01
N ASP A 10 -2.99 1.95 14.66
CA ASP A 10 -2.42 2.92 15.60
C ASP A 10 -3.49 3.41 16.58
N LYS A 11 -3.13 4.37 17.44
CA LYS A 11 -4.03 4.91 18.46
C LYS A 11 -5.28 5.57 17.89
N ASP A 12 -5.22 6.03 16.64
CA ASP A 12 -6.32 6.70 15.95
C ASP A 12 -7.15 5.74 15.09
N GLY A 13 -6.83 4.44 15.12
CA GLY A 13 -7.50 3.42 14.31
C GLY A 13 -7.04 3.37 12.86
N THR A 14 -5.96 4.06 12.51
CA THR A 14 -5.40 4.06 11.16
C THR A 14 -4.52 2.82 10.97
N PRO A 15 -4.63 2.12 9.81
CA PRO A 15 -3.72 1.01 9.53
C PRO A 15 -2.27 1.46 9.56
N THR A 16 -1.42 0.64 10.16
CA THR A 16 0.00 0.91 10.26
C THR A 16 0.80 -0.39 10.13
N PHE A 17 2.11 -0.24 9.96
CA PHE A 17 3.01 -1.38 9.86
C PHE A 17 3.56 -1.74 11.24
N LYS A 18 4.11 -2.97 11.35
CA LYS A 18 4.91 -3.37 12.49
C LYS A 18 6.22 -3.98 12.00
N ALA A 19 7.33 -3.35 12.36
CA ALA A 19 8.65 -3.85 12.05
C ALA A 19 9.22 -4.59 13.26
N PHE A 20 9.78 -5.77 13.01
CA PHE A 20 10.46 -6.59 14.01
C PHE A 20 11.95 -6.58 13.77
N PRO A 21 12.78 -7.01 14.74
CA PRO A 21 14.20 -7.20 14.49
C PRO A 21 14.47 -8.13 13.31
N GLU A 22 15.64 -7.99 12.70
CA GLU A 22 16.13 -8.87 11.62
C GLU A 22 15.32 -8.78 10.32
N GLY A 23 14.68 -7.62 10.06
CA GLY A 23 13.97 -7.40 8.81
C GLY A 23 12.62 -8.07 8.69
N LYS A 24 12.12 -8.67 9.78
CA LYS A 24 10.78 -9.26 9.79
C LYS A 24 9.71 -8.18 9.82
N VAL A 25 8.62 -8.38 9.10
CA VAL A 25 7.49 -7.45 9.06
C VAL A 25 6.18 -8.18 9.34
N ASP A 26 5.12 -7.43 9.62
CA ASP A 26 3.78 -7.97 9.76
C ASP A 26 3.24 -8.45 8.41
N TRP A 27 2.19 -9.29 8.45
CA TRP A 27 1.62 -9.86 7.23
C TRP A 27 1.12 -8.79 6.27
N TYR A 28 0.45 -7.74 6.76
CA TYR A 28 -0.09 -6.69 5.89
C TYR A 28 1.01 -5.95 5.12
N THR A 29 2.16 -5.70 5.73
CA THR A 29 3.28 -5.03 5.05
C THR A 29 3.80 -5.88 3.89
N ASP A 30 3.98 -7.19 4.09
CA ASP A 30 4.43 -8.08 3.02
C ASP A 30 3.37 -8.23 1.93
N ALA A 31 2.10 -8.42 2.31
CA ALA A 31 1.00 -8.48 1.36
C ALA A 31 0.90 -7.19 0.54
N GLY A 32 1.13 -6.05 1.18
CA GLY A 32 1.15 -4.74 0.53
C GLY A 32 2.24 -4.63 -0.52
N PHE A 33 3.42 -5.14 -0.23
CA PHE A 33 4.50 -5.20 -1.21
C PHE A 33 4.07 -5.98 -2.46
N LEU A 34 3.48 -7.16 -2.27
CA LEU A 34 3.06 -8.01 -3.37
C LEU A 34 1.97 -7.36 -4.21
N ARG A 35 0.97 -6.75 -3.57
CA ARG A 35 -0.15 -6.12 -4.28
C ARG A 35 0.26 -4.80 -4.92
N TYR A 36 1.12 -4.02 -4.28
CA TYR A 36 1.70 -2.82 -4.89
C TYR A 36 2.44 -3.19 -6.17
N SER A 37 3.30 -4.19 -6.09
CA SER A 37 4.12 -4.61 -7.23
C SER A 37 3.26 -5.15 -8.38
N ALA A 38 2.12 -5.76 -8.09
CA ALA A 38 1.21 -6.28 -9.12
C ALA A 38 0.39 -5.18 -9.80
N ASN A 39 -0.01 -4.11 -9.09
CA ASN A 39 -1.02 -3.17 -9.56
C ASN A 39 -0.54 -1.72 -9.73
N CYS A 40 0.52 -1.31 -9.07
CA CYS A 40 0.96 0.09 -8.99
C CYS A 40 2.35 0.31 -9.58
N LEU A 41 3.18 -0.71 -9.58
CA LEU A 41 4.60 -0.62 -9.96
C LEU A 41 4.78 -0.11 -11.39
N ALA A 42 3.91 -0.49 -12.32
CA ALA A 42 4.04 -0.12 -13.73
C ALA A 42 4.13 1.39 -13.92
N CYS A 43 3.40 2.18 -13.10
CA CYS A 43 3.44 3.63 -13.14
C CYS A 43 4.35 4.23 -12.07
N HIS A 44 4.22 3.76 -10.81
CA HIS A 44 4.92 4.36 -9.67
C HIS A 44 6.32 3.79 -9.42
N GLY A 45 6.75 2.82 -10.22
CA GLY A 45 8.07 2.24 -10.13
C GLY A 45 8.24 1.23 -9.01
N PRO A 46 9.31 0.43 -9.05
CA PRO A 46 9.62 -0.50 -7.97
C PRO A 46 9.80 0.25 -6.65
N ASP A 47 9.34 -0.36 -5.56
CA ASP A 47 9.49 0.15 -4.20
C ASP A 47 8.89 1.54 -3.96
N GLY A 48 7.98 1.98 -4.83
CA GLY A 48 7.31 3.27 -4.69
C GLY A 48 8.17 4.49 -5.01
N LEU A 49 9.29 4.30 -5.69
CA LEU A 49 10.27 5.38 -5.94
C LEU A 49 9.92 6.31 -7.11
N GLY A 50 8.84 6.00 -7.84
CA GLY A 50 8.41 6.83 -8.95
C GLY A 50 8.99 6.41 -10.30
N SER A 51 8.46 7.00 -11.35
CA SER A 51 8.90 6.78 -12.72
C SER A 51 8.57 8.01 -13.56
N THR A 52 8.78 7.93 -14.89
CA THR A 52 8.36 9.00 -15.80
C THR A 52 6.83 9.12 -15.91
N TYR A 53 6.08 8.10 -15.48
CA TYR A 53 4.61 8.07 -15.56
C TYR A 53 3.92 8.57 -14.31
N ALA A 54 4.58 8.47 -13.13
CA ALA A 54 3.98 8.88 -11.87
C ALA A 54 5.04 9.25 -10.83
N PRO A 55 4.71 10.12 -9.86
CA PRO A 55 5.67 10.57 -8.86
C PRO A 55 6.01 9.49 -7.84
N SER A 56 7.08 9.75 -7.07
CA SER A 56 7.47 8.88 -5.96
C SER A 56 6.39 8.84 -4.88
N LEU A 57 5.89 7.66 -4.55
CA LEU A 57 4.95 7.46 -3.45
C LEU A 57 5.66 7.47 -2.10
N VAL A 58 6.94 7.10 -2.07
CA VAL A 58 7.74 7.20 -0.85
C VAL A 58 7.77 8.65 -0.36
N ASP A 59 7.96 9.61 -1.27
CA ASP A 59 7.92 11.02 -0.92
C ASP A 59 6.51 11.51 -0.61
N ALA A 60 5.52 11.10 -1.42
CA ALA A 60 4.13 11.52 -1.24
C ALA A 60 3.56 11.09 0.12
N LEU A 61 3.86 9.88 0.57
CA LEU A 61 3.33 9.35 1.83
C LEU A 61 3.90 10.05 3.07
N LYS A 62 4.94 10.86 2.93
CA LYS A 62 5.46 11.66 4.05
C LYS A 62 4.44 12.70 4.52
N THR A 63 3.57 13.17 3.63
CA THR A 63 2.58 14.19 3.93
C THR A 63 1.13 13.77 3.67
N LEU A 64 0.93 12.71 2.89
CA LEU A 64 -0.39 12.25 2.50
C LEU A 64 -1.03 11.42 3.62
N SER A 65 -2.26 11.79 4.04
CA SER A 65 -2.99 11.04 5.05
C SER A 65 -3.57 9.75 4.48
N TYR A 66 -3.96 8.83 5.38
CA TYR A 66 -4.64 7.60 4.99
C TYR A 66 -5.94 7.90 4.21
N GLY A 67 -6.75 8.84 4.70
CA GLY A 67 -8.00 9.23 4.03
C GLY A 67 -7.76 9.79 2.63
N ASP A 68 -6.77 10.67 2.49
CA ASP A 68 -6.41 11.24 1.18
C ASP A 68 -5.86 10.17 0.24
N PHE A 69 -5.08 9.22 0.77
CA PHE A 69 -4.60 8.09 -0.02
C PHE A 69 -5.76 7.25 -0.56
N LEU A 70 -6.72 6.89 0.29
CA LEU A 70 -7.90 6.13 -0.13
C LEU A 70 -8.69 6.86 -1.21
N SER A 71 -8.93 8.17 -1.01
CA SER A 71 -9.68 8.99 -1.96
C SER A 71 -8.98 9.08 -3.32
N THR A 72 -7.66 9.22 -3.31
CA THR A 72 -6.88 9.32 -4.54
C THR A 72 -6.90 8.02 -5.33
N VAL A 73 -6.71 6.87 -4.65
CA VAL A 73 -6.72 5.57 -5.33
C VAL A 73 -8.12 5.27 -5.87
N ALA A 74 -9.16 5.48 -5.08
CA ALA A 74 -10.53 5.18 -5.48
C ALA A 74 -11.03 6.09 -6.59
N GLY A 75 -10.75 7.39 -6.49
CA GLY A 75 -11.25 8.42 -7.42
C GLY A 75 -10.32 8.76 -8.56
N GLY A 76 -9.05 8.34 -8.48
CA GLY A 76 -8.04 8.69 -9.45
C GLY A 76 -7.51 10.10 -9.28
N LYS A 77 -6.55 10.46 -10.11
CA LYS A 77 -5.95 11.79 -10.11
C LYS A 77 -5.51 12.15 -11.52
N LYS A 78 -5.76 13.40 -11.90
CA LYS A 78 -5.34 13.93 -13.18
C LYS A 78 -4.44 15.14 -12.96
N ASN A 79 -3.25 15.11 -13.55
CA ASN A 79 -2.32 16.21 -13.52
C ASN A 79 -2.00 16.61 -14.97
N VAL A 80 -2.58 17.73 -15.40
CA VAL A 80 -2.42 18.25 -16.76
C VAL A 80 -1.61 19.54 -16.70
N SER A 81 -0.54 19.59 -17.49
CA SER A 81 0.27 20.78 -17.64
C SER A 81 0.59 21.01 -19.13
N ALA A 82 1.23 22.13 -19.42
CA ALA A 82 1.61 22.45 -20.81
C ALA A 82 2.56 21.42 -21.41
N SER A 83 3.30 20.69 -20.59
CA SER A 83 4.30 19.71 -21.03
C SER A 83 3.92 18.26 -20.73
N GLN A 84 2.91 18.01 -19.90
CA GLN A 84 2.55 16.66 -19.46
C GLN A 84 1.05 16.53 -19.24
N ASP A 85 0.55 15.36 -19.56
CA ASP A 85 -0.83 14.97 -19.26
C ASP A 85 -0.76 13.62 -18.53
N LEU A 86 -0.72 13.65 -17.19
CA LEU A 86 -0.58 12.48 -16.35
C LEU A 86 -1.91 12.15 -15.70
N VAL A 87 -2.36 10.92 -15.86
CA VAL A 87 -3.62 10.45 -15.31
C VAL A 87 -3.37 9.19 -14.48
N MET A 88 -3.80 9.24 -13.21
CA MET A 88 -3.96 8.03 -12.40
C MET A 88 -5.43 7.62 -12.53
N PRO A 89 -5.72 6.42 -13.05
CA PRO A 89 -7.11 5.99 -13.21
C PRO A 89 -7.79 5.80 -11.86
N ALA A 90 -9.12 5.92 -11.84
CA ALA A 90 -9.91 5.61 -10.67
C ALA A 90 -9.97 4.09 -10.48
N LEU A 91 -9.60 3.60 -9.29
CA LEU A 91 -9.48 2.18 -9.01
C LEU A 91 -10.51 1.69 -7.98
N GLY A 92 -11.49 2.53 -7.64
CA GLY A 92 -12.47 2.23 -6.59
C GLY A 92 -13.34 1.01 -6.84
N THR A 93 -13.48 0.58 -8.10
CA THR A 93 -14.22 -0.65 -8.44
C THR A 93 -13.32 -1.84 -8.76
N ASN A 94 -12.01 -1.66 -8.70
CA ASN A 94 -11.06 -2.72 -8.99
C ASN A 94 -10.75 -3.51 -7.71
N LYS A 95 -11.30 -4.72 -7.61
CA LYS A 95 -11.12 -5.57 -6.41
C LYS A 95 -9.67 -5.98 -6.20
N ASN A 96 -8.87 -6.12 -7.26
CA ASN A 96 -7.45 -6.45 -7.13
C ASN A 96 -6.65 -5.35 -6.44
N VAL A 97 -7.22 -4.15 -6.37
CA VAL A 97 -6.64 -3.01 -5.66
C VAL A 97 -7.37 -2.78 -4.34
N MET A 98 -8.69 -2.59 -4.38
CA MET A 98 -9.46 -2.14 -3.21
C MET A 98 -9.57 -3.20 -2.11
N CYS A 99 -9.58 -4.50 -2.44
CA CYS A 99 -9.56 -5.55 -1.42
C CYS A 99 -8.23 -5.60 -0.65
N TYR A 100 -7.21 -4.95 -1.16
CA TYR A 100 -5.86 -4.94 -0.57
C TYR A 100 -5.36 -3.54 -0.29
N ILE A 101 -6.24 -2.53 -0.32
CA ILE A 101 -5.82 -1.13 -0.25
C ILE A 101 -5.12 -0.79 1.07
N ASP A 102 -5.61 -1.35 2.18
CA ASP A 102 -4.98 -1.11 3.48
C ASP A 102 -3.58 -1.73 3.55
N ALA A 103 -3.39 -2.91 2.97
CA ALA A 103 -2.08 -3.55 2.90
C ALA A 103 -1.12 -2.72 2.04
N ILE A 104 -1.59 -2.22 0.90
CA ILE A 104 -0.78 -1.36 0.01
C ILE A 104 -0.39 -0.08 0.76
N TYR A 105 -1.34 0.55 1.46
CA TYR A 105 -1.07 1.75 2.25
C TYR A 105 -0.01 1.48 3.32
N VAL A 106 -0.17 0.38 4.07
CA VAL A 106 0.76 0.01 5.15
C VAL A 106 2.17 -0.20 4.61
N TYR A 107 2.32 -0.89 3.48
CA TYR A 107 3.60 -1.07 2.82
C TYR A 107 4.24 0.28 2.45
N LEU A 108 3.47 1.15 1.79
CA LEU A 108 3.99 2.45 1.36
C LEU A 108 4.34 3.36 2.54
N ARG A 109 3.55 3.29 3.62
CA ARG A 109 3.87 4.02 4.86
C ARG A 109 5.18 3.52 5.45
N ALA A 110 5.39 2.21 5.48
CA ALA A 110 6.64 1.63 5.98
C ALA A 110 7.84 2.06 5.13
N ARG A 111 7.67 2.15 3.81
CA ARG A 111 8.69 2.68 2.90
C ARG A 111 8.99 4.16 3.20
N ALA A 112 7.93 4.97 3.33
CA ALA A 112 8.07 6.41 3.58
C ALA A 112 8.74 6.70 4.91
N ASP A 113 8.44 5.89 5.93
CA ASP A 113 9.02 6.03 7.27
C ASP A 113 10.42 5.41 7.39
N GLY A 114 10.90 4.74 6.33
CA GLY A 114 12.21 4.10 6.33
C GLY A 114 12.27 2.79 7.12
N ALA A 115 11.12 2.23 7.49
CA ALA A 115 11.07 0.99 8.27
C ALA A 115 11.41 -0.24 7.43
N VAL A 116 11.17 -0.20 6.13
CA VAL A 116 11.56 -1.27 5.20
C VAL A 116 12.35 -0.68 4.04
N GLY A 117 13.30 -1.46 3.55
CA GLY A 117 14.13 -1.07 2.42
C GLY A 117 13.51 -1.46 1.08
N ARG A 118 14.32 -1.49 0.04
CA ARG A 118 13.91 -1.88 -1.30
C ARG A 118 13.77 -3.38 -1.40
N GLY A 119 12.86 -3.82 -2.28
CA GLY A 119 12.60 -5.23 -2.52
C GLY A 119 11.62 -5.81 -1.51
N ARG A 120 11.37 -7.12 -1.63
CA ARG A 120 10.47 -7.81 -0.72
C ARG A 120 11.13 -7.99 0.64
N PRO A 121 10.40 -7.74 1.75
CA PRO A 121 10.92 -8.04 3.09
C PRO A 121 11.37 -9.49 3.18
N GLU A 122 12.52 -9.73 3.84
CA GLU A 122 13.12 -11.06 3.92
C GLU A 122 12.28 -12.05 4.71
N ASN A 123 11.51 -11.55 5.67
CA ASN A 123 10.73 -12.40 6.57
C ASN A 123 9.44 -11.68 6.98
N GLN A 124 8.38 -12.43 7.17
CA GLN A 124 7.07 -11.88 7.52
C GLN A 124 6.33 -12.81 8.46
N ASP A 125 5.34 -12.28 9.19
CA ASP A 125 4.41 -13.08 9.97
C ASP A 125 3.64 -14.04 9.06
N PRO A 126 3.21 -15.20 9.57
CA PRO A 126 2.36 -16.11 8.81
C PRO A 126 1.04 -15.45 8.41
N LYS A 127 0.49 -15.88 7.28
CA LYS A 127 -0.81 -15.40 6.81
C LYS A 127 -1.92 -15.84 7.78
N PRO A 128 -2.63 -14.90 8.44
CA PRO A 128 -3.73 -15.27 9.35
C PRO A 128 -4.90 -15.91 8.60
N ALA A 129 -5.56 -16.88 9.24
CA ALA A 129 -6.75 -17.51 8.66
C ALA A 129 -7.88 -16.49 8.43
N ALA A 130 -8.03 -15.53 9.35
CA ALA A 130 -9.01 -14.46 9.21
C ALA A 130 -8.72 -13.56 8.01
N TYR A 131 -7.45 -13.38 7.65
CA TYR A 131 -7.08 -12.64 6.45
C TYR A 131 -7.56 -13.36 5.19
N SER A 132 -7.33 -14.67 5.10
CA SER A 132 -7.78 -15.47 3.95
C SER A 132 -9.29 -15.40 3.80
N LYS A 133 -10.03 -15.48 4.92
CA LYS A 133 -11.48 -15.38 4.92
C LYS A 133 -11.96 -14.01 4.42
N ALA A 134 -11.38 -12.94 4.93
CA ALA A 134 -11.73 -11.57 4.52
C ALA A 134 -11.39 -11.34 3.05
N GLU A 135 -10.28 -11.87 2.58
CA GLU A 135 -9.86 -11.79 1.19
C GLU A 135 -10.88 -12.46 0.28
N ASP A 136 -11.28 -13.69 0.60
CA ASP A 136 -12.27 -14.43 -0.19
C ASP A 136 -13.62 -13.72 -0.21
N GLU A 137 -14.07 -13.17 0.90
CA GLU A 137 -15.31 -12.41 0.99
C GLU A 137 -15.28 -11.13 0.15
N CYS A 138 -14.15 -10.43 0.13
CA CYS A 138 -13.97 -9.20 -0.65
C CYS A 138 -13.89 -9.48 -2.15
N MET A 139 -13.16 -10.51 -2.54
CA MET A 139 -12.97 -10.84 -3.95
C MET A 139 -14.20 -11.49 -4.58
N GLY A 140 -15.07 -12.06 -3.78
CA GLY A 140 -16.29 -12.72 -4.22
C GLY A 140 -16.04 -14.17 -4.52
#